data_88ed78d948cb3b0975b0b552a30bb320
#
_entry.id   88ed78d948cb3b0975b0b552a30bb320
#
_cell.length_a   1.000
_cell.length_b   1.000
_cell.length_c   1.000
_cell.angle_alpha   90.00
_cell.angle_beta   90.00
_cell.angle_gamma   90.00
#
_symmetry.space_group_name_H-M   'P 1'
#
loop_
_entity.id
_entity.type
_entity.pdbx_description
1 polymer ?
#
loop_
_entity_poly.entity_id
_entity_poly.type
_entity_poly.pdbx_seq_one_letter_code
_entity_poly.pdbx_strand_id
1 'polypeptide(L)' 'MIIINGQEIEADGKTIAEYLDNSSYDIKRIAIEMNGEILPKSQYNSVIMKSGDKIEIVSFVGGG' A
#
# COMPACT_ATOMS: atom_id res chain seq x y z
N MET A 1 6.46 -13.09 0.71
CA MET A 1 6.59 -11.89 -0.16
C MET A 1 5.24 -11.28 -0.45
N ILE A 2 5.22 -9.98 -0.49
CA ILE A 2 4.05 -9.20 -0.87
C ILE A 2 4.24 -8.75 -2.31
N ILE A 3 3.18 -8.71 -3.09
CA ILE A 3 3.26 -8.21 -4.46
C ILE A 3 2.74 -6.78 -4.46
N ILE A 4 3.62 -5.82 -4.76
CA ILE A 4 3.26 -4.41 -4.78
C ILE A 4 3.55 -3.88 -6.17
N ASN A 5 2.50 -3.44 -6.86
CA ASN A 5 2.60 -2.96 -8.24
C ASN A 5 3.34 -3.94 -9.14
N GLY A 6 3.03 -5.22 -8.97
CA GLY A 6 3.60 -6.27 -9.80
C GLY A 6 4.99 -6.73 -9.39
N GLN A 7 5.56 -6.18 -8.34
CA GLN A 7 6.90 -6.54 -7.88
C GLN A 7 6.83 -7.25 -6.53
N GLU A 8 7.68 -8.25 -6.35
CA GLU A 8 7.77 -8.96 -5.08
C GLU A 8 8.61 -8.14 -4.11
N ILE A 9 7.99 -7.80 -2.99
CA ILE A 9 8.60 -6.94 -1.97
C ILE A 9 8.57 -7.69 -0.64
N GLU A 10 9.64 -7.58 0.10
CA GLU A 10 9.72 -8.19 1.42
C GLU A 10 9.15 -7.22 2.45
N ALA A 11 7.85 -7.31 2.66
CA ALA A 11 7.16 -6.42 3.58
C ALA A 11 6.19 -7.17 4.48
N ASP A 12 6.36 -8.48 4.57
CA ASP A 12 5.51 -9.33 5.41
C ASP A 12 5.56 -8.86 6.87
N GLY A 13 4.40 -8.74 7.48
CA GLY A 13 4.31 -8.35 8.88
C GLY A 13 4.32 -6.86 9.14
N LYS A 14 4.51 -6.05 8.11
CA LYS A 14 4.44 -4.59 8.25
C LYS A 14 3.03 -4.10 7.97
N THR A 15 2.66 -3.00 8.60
CA THR A 15 1.42 -2.33 8.22
C THR A 15 1.64 -1.57 6.91
N ILE A 16 0.53 -1.25 6.25
CA ILE A 16 0.60 -0.42 5.05
C ILE A 16 1.29 0.90 5.37
N ALA A 17 0.94 1.52 6.50
CA ALA A 17 1.54 2.79 6.90
C ALA A 17 3.06 2.69 7.08
N GLU A 18 3.53 1.60 7.69
CA GLU A 18 4.97 1.39 7.87
C GLU A 18 5.69 1.28 6.53
N TYR A 19 5.09 0.56 5.58
CA TYR A 19 5.68 0.46 4.26
C TYR A 19 5.75 1.83 3.58
N LEU A 20 4.67 2.61 3.68
CA LEU A 20 4.62 3.92 3.05
C LEU A 20 5.60 4.90 3.67
N ASP A 21 5.83 4.81 4.98
CA ASP A 21 6.78 5.68 5.67
C ASP A 21 8.20 5.54 5.12
N ASN A 22 8.54 4.36 4.62
CA ASN A 22 9.86 4.09 4.06
C ASN A 22 9.88 4.20 2.54
N SER A 23 8.85 4.78 1.96
CA SER A 23 8.73 4.94 0.53
C SER A 23 8.70 6.42 0.17
N SER A 24 8.68 6.69 -1.13
CA SER A 24 8.54 8.06 -1.61
C SER A 24 7.08 8.45 -1.87
N TYR A 25 6.15 7.58 -1.54
CA TYR A 25 4.74 7.88 -1.77
C TYR A 25 4.23 8.94 -0.79
N ASP A 26 3.39 9.84 -1.31
CA ASP A 26 2.68 10.80 -0.49
C ASP A 26 1.27 10.24 -0.23
N ILE A 27 0.98 9.94 1.02
CA ILE A 27 -0.29 9.32 1.41
C ILE A 27 -1.49 10.14 0.93
N LYS A 28 -1.34 11.45 0.85
CA LYS A 28 -2.42 12.34 0.43
C LYS A 28 -2.71 12.24 -1.07
N ARG A 29 -1.83 11.63 -1.83
CA ARG A 29 -1.91 11.61 -3.28
C ARG A 29 -1.92 10.20 -3.84
N ILE A 30 -2.29 9.23 -3.03
CA ILE A 30 -2.35 7.84 -3.48
C ILE A 30 -3.68 7.21 -3.13
N ALA A 31 -4.00 6.15 -3.86
CA ALA A 31 -5.06 5.22 -3.51
C ALA A 31 -4.47 3.83 -3.53
N ILE A 32 -4.95 2.97 -2.66
CA ILE A 32 -4.44 1.60 -2.56
C ILE A 32 -5.58 0.62 -2.77
N GLU A 33 -5.33 -0.36 -3.64
CA GLU A 33 -6.16 -1.55 -3.74
C GLU A 33 -5.40 -2.71 -3.12
N MET A 34 -6.08 -3.45 -2.27
CA MET A 34 -5.51 -4.63 -1.65
C MET A 34 -6.37 -5.82 -1.98
N ASN A 35 -5.81 -6.77 -2.70
CA ASN A 35 -6.51 -7.99 -3.11
C ASN A 35 -7.83 -7.67 -3.85
N GLY A 36 -7.78 -6.65 -4.70
CA GLY A 36 -8.92 -6.30 -5.53
C GLY A 36 -9.92 -5.35 -4.90
N GLU A 37 -9.67 -4.89 -3.68
CA GLU A 37 -10.59 -3.99 -2.98
C GLU A 37 -9.89 -2.72 -2.56
N ILE A 38 -10.60 -1.60 -2.63
CA ILE A 38 -10.04 -0.32 -2.18
C ILE A 38 -9.81 -0.39 -0.68
N LEU A 39 -8.62 0.01 -0.25
CA LEU A 39 -8.27 0.09 1.16
C LEU A 39 -8.41 1.53 1.63
N PRO A 40 -9.32 1.81 2.58
CA PRO A 40 -9.47 3.18 3.09
C PRO A 40 -8.21 3.63 3.83
N LYS A 41 -7.89 4.91 3.72
CA LYS A 41 -6.71 5.47 4.38
C LYS A 41 -6.76 5.29 5.90
N SER A 42 -7.96 5.30 6.46
CA SER A 42 -8.12 5.11 7.91
C SER A 42 -7.63 3.75 8.39
N GLN A 43 -7.45 2.80 7.48
CA GLN A 43 -7.00 1.46 7.82
C GLN A 43 -5.52 1.21 7.54
N TYR A 44 -4.80 2.20 7.02
CA TYR A 44 -3.39 2.02 6.69
C TYR A 44 -2.54 1.65 7.91
N ASN A 45 -2.91 2.15 9.09
CA ASN A 45 -2.16 1.88 10.32
C ASN A 45 -2.47 0.53 10.95
N SER A 46 -3.55 -0.11 10.56
CA SER A 46 -3.99 -1.33 11.23
C SER A 46 -3.91 -2.57 10.37
N VAL A 47 -3.87 -2.41 9.05
CA VAL A 47 -3.82 -3.56 8.15
C VAL A 47 -2.39 -4.03 7.99
N ILE A 48 -2.15 -5.27 8.37
CA ILE A 48 -0.82 -5.89 8.29
C ILE A 48 -0.76 -6.72 7.02
N MET A 49 0.31 -6.49 6.25
CA MET A 49 0.53 -7.26 5.03
C MET A 49 1.06 -8.64 5.35
N LYS A 50 0.59 -9.62 4.60
CA LYS A 50 1.05 -10.99 4.76
C LYS A 50 1.34 -11.61 3.41
N SER A 51 2.13 -12.66 3.43
CA SER A 51 2.58 -13.32 2.21
C SER A 51 1.40 -13.67 1.31
N GLY A 52 1.53 -13.36 0.04
CA GLY A 52 0.49 -13.60 -0.94
C GLY A 52 -0.43 -12.41 -1.18
N ASP A 53 -0.39 -11.39 -0.34
CA ASP A 53 -1.20 -10.20 -0.58
C ASP A 53 -0.74 -9.48 -1.83
N LYS A 54 -1.71 -8.99 -2.59
CA LYS A 54 -1.46 -8.22 -3.80
C LYS A 54 -1.95 -6.81 -3.59
N ILE A 55 -1.03 -5.86 -3.72
CA ILE A 55 -1.30 -4.47 -3.43
C ILE A 55 -0.97 -3.64 -4.66
N GLU A 56 -1.87 -2.73 -5.01
CA GLU A 56 -1.64 -1.77 -6.09
C GLU A 56 -1.75 -0.37 -5.53
N ILE A 57 -0.72 0.43 -5.80
CA ILE A 57 -0.66 1.82 -5.34
C ILE A 57 -0.70 2.72 -6.55
N VAL A 58 -1.68 3.60 -6.60
CA VAL A 58 -1.86 4.56 -7.69
C VAL A 58 -1.64 5.95 -7.15
N SER A 59 -0.77 6.71 -7.81
CA SER A 59 -0.50 8.09 -7.42
C SER A 59 -1.32 9.05 -8.27
N PHE A 60 -1.86 10.09 -7.64
CA PHE A 60 -2.56 11.15 -8.33
C PHE A 60 -1.62 12.30 -8.59
N VAL A 61 -1.73 12.90 -9.75
CA VAL A 61 -0.94 14.07 -10.12
C VAL A 61 -1.84 15.29 -10.11
N GLY A 62 -1.29 16.41 -9.64
CA GLY A 62 -2.00 17.67 -9.73
C GLY A 62 -3.09 17.81 -8.70
N GLY A 63 -2.81 17.97 -7.60
CA GLY A 63 -3.53 18.50 -6.49
C GLY A 63 -5.04 18.45 -6.51
N GLY A 64 -5.53 17.50 -6.98
CA GLY A 64 -6.97 17.42 -6.96
C GLY A 64 -7.54 17.53 -5.59
#